data_cc23918b8193f94da71564f40c98912d
#
_entry.id   cc23918b8193f94da71564f40c98912d
#
_cell.length_a   1.000
_cell.length_b   1.000
_cell.length_c   1.000
_cell.angle_alpha   90.00
_cell.angle_beta   90.00
_cell.angle_gamma   90.00
#
_symmetry.space_group_name_H-M   'P 1'
#
loop_
_entity.id
_entity.type
_entity.pdbx_description
1 polymer ?
#
loop_
_entity_poly.entity_id
_entity_poly.type
_entity_poly.pdbx_seq_one_letter_code
_entity_poly.pdbx_strand_id
1 'polypeptide(L)'
;MSGLEIKDITVTYKNGHTAIVDTSFNLPTGSITALVGVNGSGKSTLFKSIMGFVKLARGSVKILGLDVADALKSNCVAYVPQSEEIDWDFPVLVEDVVMMGRYGHMNMFRIAREIDRKKVDFALERVGLAYLKKRQIGELSGGQKKRVFLARALAQESEVILLDEPFTGVDVQTEEQIMALLRDLRDGGKIILVSTHNLGSVPEC
;
A
#
# COMPACT_ATOMS: atom_id res chain seq x y z
N MET A 1 2.70 22.17 0.76
CA MET A 1 2.31 21.23 -0.32
C MET A 1 1.18 20.38 0.22
N SER A 2 0.14 20.14 -0.56
CA SER A 2 -1.00 19.30 -0.16
C SER A 2 -0.54 17.85 -0.01
N GLY A 3 -0.81 17.25 1.14
CA GLY A 3 -0.51 15.85 1.43
C GLY A 3 -1.73 14.94 1.24
N LEU A 4 -1.92 13.99 2.14
CA LEU A 4 -3.15 13.22 2.29
C LEU A 4 -4.01 13.90 3.37
N GLU A 5 -5.13 14.48 2.97
CA GLU A 5 -6.04 15.22 3.85
C GLU A 5 -7.33 14.42 4.07
N ILE A 6 -7.66 14.19 5.32
CA ILE A 6 -8.91 13.54 5.75
C ILE A 6 -9.65 14.52 6.63
N LYS A 7 -10.89 14.85 6.26
CA LYS A 7 -11.67 15.85 6.94
C LYS A 7 -13.08 15.36 7.30
N ASP A 8 -13.37 15.30 8.61
CA ASP A 8 -14.67 15.00 9.22
C ASP A 8 -15.32 13.73 8.65
N ILE A 9 -14.51 12.69 8.32
CA ILE A 9 -15.06 11.50 7.71
C ILE A 9 -15.84 10.65 8.71
N THR A 10 -17.02 10.23 8.25
CA THR A 10 -17.84 9.22 8.92
C THR A 10 -18.18 8.13 7.91
N VAL A 11 -17.98 6.87 8.31
CA VAL A 11 -18.25 5.70 7.47
C VAL A 11 -19.24 4.79 8.16
N THR A 12 -20.41 4.64 7.53
CA THR A 12 -21.48 3.73 7.98
C THR A 12 -21.74 2.70 6.89
N TYR A 13 -21.65 1.43 7.23
CA TYR A 13 -21.94 0.32 6.33
C TYR A 13 -23.45 0.12 6.13
N LYS A 14 -23.84 -0.60 5.08
CA LYS A 14 -25.26 -0.86 4.74
C LYS A 14 -26.05 -1.56 5.86
N ASN A 15 -25.37 -2.31 6.73
CA ASN A 15 -25.98 -2.96 7.90
C ASN A 15 -26.19 -2.02 9.10
N GLY A 16 -25.95 -0.70 8.95
CA GLY A 16 -26.09 0.31 9.99
C GLY A 16 -24.88 0.45 10.93
N HIS A 17 -23.86 -0.40 10.79
CA HIS A 17 -22.65 -0.30 11.62
C HIS A 17 -21.80 0.90 11.19
N THR A 18 -21.52 1.82 12.12
CA THR A 18 -20.62 2.95 11.90
C THR A 18 -19.21 2.58 12.38
N ALA A 19 -18.27 2.46 11.43
CA ALA A 19 -16.91 2.02 11.69
C ALA A 19 -15.93 3.18 11.93
N ILE A 20 -16.25 4.39 11.42
CA ILE A 20 -15.44 5.60 11.61
C ILE A 20 -16.41 6.76 11.88
N VAL A 21 -16.07 7.59 12.88
CA VAL A 21 -16.88 8.75 13.30
C VAL A 21 -15.98 9.98 13.36
N ASP A 22 -16.39 11.06 12.69
CA ASP A 22 -15.80 12.42 12.75
C ASP A 22 -14.26 12.44 12.79
N THR A 23 -13.62 11.66 11.94
CA THR A 23 -12.16 11.53 11.92
C THR A 23 -11.54 12.55 10.98
N SER A 24 -10.57 13.34 11.49
CA SER A 24 -9.82 14.34 10.72
C SER A 24 -8.35 14.27 11.03
N PHE A 25 -7.51 14.25 10.00
CA PHE A 25 -6.05 14.40 10.10
C PHE A 25 -5.45 14.75 8.73
N ASN A 26 -4.19 15.17 8.76
CA ASN A 26 -3.42 15.49 7.56
C ASN A 26 -2.04 14.86 7.64
N LEU A 27 -1.58 14.22 6.55
CA LEU A 27 -0.25 13.66 6.40
C LEU A 27 0.53 14.48 5.38
N PRO A 28 1.63 15.13 5.80
CA PRO A 28 2.46 15.89 4.87
C PRO A 28 3.27 14.97 3.95
N THR A 29 3.75 15.50 2.83
CA THR A 29 4.73 14.83 1.97
C THR A 29 6.01 14.53 2.76
N GLY A 30 6.66 13.41 2.45
CA GLY A 30 7.87 12.98 3.14
C GLY A 30 7.59 12.53 4.59
N SER A 31 6.47 11.84 4.83
CA SER A 31 6.13 11.34 6.17
C SER A 31 5.83 9.84 6.18
N ILE A 32 6.18 9.20 7.30
CA ILE A 32 5.68 7.90 7.70
C ILE A 32 4.77 8.11 8.91
N THR A 33 3.55 7.62 8.82
CA THR A 33 2.58 7.71 9.92
C THR A 33 2.05 6.32 10.25
N ALA A 34 2.05 5.98 11.53
CA ALA A 34 1.49 4.73 12.01
C ALA A 34 0.05 4.94 12.51
N LEU A 35 -0.86 4.14 12.00
CA LEU A 35 -2.23 4.02 12.47
C LEU A 35 -2.31 2.82 13.43
N VAL A 36 -2.33 3.10 14.71
CA VAL A 36 -2.31 2.07 15.75
C VAL A 36 -3.72 1.83 16.29
N GLY A 37 -4.07 0.57 16.51
CA GLY A 37 -5.35 0.21 17.10
C GLY A 37 -5.60 -1.30 17.08
N VAL A 38 -6.50 -1.75 17.95
CA VAL A 38 -6.91 -3.17 18.03
C VAL A 38 -7.65 -3.60 16.75
N ASN A 39 -7.79 -4.90 16.56
CA ASN A 39 -8.61 -5.43 15.46
C ASN A 39 -10.05 -4.94 15.58
N GLY A 40 -10.64 -4.53 14.45
CA GLY A 40 -11.99 -3.94 14.43
C GLY A 40 -12.06 -2.44 14.75
N SER A 41 -10.96 -1.76 15.05
CA SER A 41 -10.95 -0.31 15.33
C SER A 41 -11.18 0.61 14.12
N GLY A 42 -11.42 0.06 12.94
CA GLY A 42 -11.69 0.84 11.73
C GLY A 42 -10.49 1.12 10.83
N LYS A 43 -9.27 0.62 11.15
CA LYS A 43 -8.05 0.85 10.35
C LYS A 43 -8.21 0.49 8.87
N SER A 44 -8.62 -0.74 8.58
CA SER A 44 -8.84 -1.19 7.21
C SER A 44 -10.04 -0.49 6.54
N THR A 45 -11.03 -0.03 7.31
CA THR A 45 -12.12 0.82 6.80
C THR A 45 -11.59 2.18 6.36
N LEU A 46 -10.66 2.77 7.12
CA LEU A 46 -10.01 4.02 6.72
C LEU A 46 -9.24 3.85 5.41
N PHE A 47 -8.43 2.79 5.27
CA PHE A 47 -7.72 2.51 4.02
C PHE A 47 -8.68 2.31 2.85
N LYS A 48 -9.75 1.53 3.05
CA LYS A 48 -10.81 1.34 2.04
C LYS A 48 -11.49 2.65 1.66
N SER A 49 -11.61 3.59 2.59
CA SER A 49 -12.19 4.92 2.33
C SER A 49 -11.25 5.79 1.48
N ILE A 50 -9.94 5.78 1.79
CA ILE A 50 -8.92 6.47 1.01
C ILE A 50 -8.83 5.89 -0.41
N MET A 51 -9.01 4.57 -0.56
CA MET A 51 -9.06 3.88 -1.86
C MET A 51 -10.42 3.98 -2.57
N GLY A 52 -11.39 4.68 -2.00
CA GLY A 52 -12.73 4.82 -2.61
C GLY A 52 -13.54 3.52 -2.65
N PHE A 53 -13.12 2.45 -1.97
CA PHE A 53 -13.86 1.17 -1.92
C PHE A 53 -15.08 1.24 -1.03
N VAL A 54 -15.13 2.20 -0.11
CA VAL A 54 -16.24 2.43 0.80
C VAL A 54 -16.70 3.89 0.67
N LYS A 55 -18.02 4.08 0.54
CA LYS A 55 -18.61 5.41 0.44
C LYS A 55 -18.63 6.09 1.81
N LEU A 56 -18.18 7.34 1.85
CA LEU A 56 -18.30 8.19 3.03
C LEU A 56 -19.77 8.57 3.26
N ALA A 57 -20.24 8.47 4.50
CA ALA A 57 -21.52 9.04 4.92
C ALA A 57 -21.41 10.57 5.08
N ARG A 58 -20.24 11.06 5.54
CA ARG A 58 -19.90 12.47 5.73
C ARG A 58 -18.39 12.67 5.53
N GLY A 59 -18.02 13.94 5.30
CA GLY A 59 -16.62 14.36 5.20
C GLY A 59 -16.03 14.20 3.80
N SER A 60 -14.72 14.36 3.72
CA SER A 60 -14.00 14.28 2.45
C SER A 60 -12.59 13.74 2.63
N VAL A 61 -12.05 13.14 1.58
CA VAL A 61 -10.64 12.72 1.44
C VAL A 61 -10.07 13.42 0.23
N LYS A 62 -8.91 14.07 0.41
CA LYS A 62 -8.14 14.68 -0.67
C LYS A 62 -6.73 14.07 -0.67
N ILE A 63 -6.24 13.73 -1.83
CA ILE A 63 -4.93 13.11 -2.04
C ILE A 63 -4.13 14.02 -2.96
N LEU A 64 -3.10 14.68 -2.43
CA LEU A 64 -2.32 15.68 -3.15
C LEU A 64 -3.19 16.81 -3.76
N GLY A 65 -4.27 17.17 -3.08
CA GLY A 65 -5.25 18.15 -3.53
C GLY A 65 -6.31 17.61 -4.49
N LEU A 66 -6.19 16.38 -4.98
CA LEU A 66 -7.15 15.73 -5.87
C LEU A 66 -8.26 15.02 -5.09
N ASP A 67 -9.41 14.86 -5.71
CA ASP A 67 -10.42 13.92 -5.21
C ASP A 67 -9.94 12.47 -5.37
N VAL A 68 -10.45 11.57 -4.52
CA VAL A 68 -10.05 10.15 -4.53
C VAL A 68 -10.09 9.53 -5.93
N ALA A 69 -11.18 9.77 -6.67
CA ALA A 69 -11.36 9.19 -8.01
C ALA A 69 -10.27 9.64 -9.01
N ASP A 70 -9.87 10.90 -8.96
CA ASP A 70 -8.84 11.45 -9.85
C ASP A 70 -7.45 11.05 -9.41
N ALA A 71 -7.17 10.99 -8.10
CA ALA A 71 -5.91 10.48 -7.57
C ALA A 71 -5.67 9.00 -7.94
N LEU A 72 -6.72 8.17 -7.88
CA LEU A 72 -6.63 6.77 -8.29
C LEU A 72 -6.39 6.61 -9.80
N LYS A 73 -7.09 7.38 -10.64
CA LYS A 73 -6.86 7.40 -12.10
C LYS A 73 -5.42 7.83 -12.45
N SER A 74 -4.84 8.71 -11.65
CA SER A 74 -3.47 9.20 -11.83
C SER A 74 -2.41 8.28 -11.18
N ASN A 75 -2.79 7.11 -10.67
CA ASN A 75 -1.91 6.16 -9.96
C ASN A 75 -1.19 6.77 -8.74
N CYS A 76 -1.76 7.82 -8.12
CA CYS A 76 -1.12 8.51 -6.99
C CYS A 76 -1.09 7.68 -5.71
N VAL A 77 -1.89 6.60 -5.60
CA VAL A 77 -2.00 5.78 -4.39
C VAL A 77 -1.73 4.32 -4.70
N ALA A 78 -0.82 3.72 -3.94
CA ALA A 78 -0.63 2.27 -3.89
C ALA A 78 -1.17 1.72 -2.57
N TYR A 79 -1.80 0.56 -2.61
CA TYR A 79 -2.33 -0.11 -1.43
C TYR A 79 -1.86 -1.56 -1.36
N VAL A 80 -1.32 -1.92 -0.19
CA VAL A 80 -0.96 -3.29 0.17
C VAL A 80 -1.86 -3.72 1.31
N PRO A 81 -2.88 -4.56 1.06
CA PRO A 81 -3.80 -5.03 2.09
C PRO A 81 -3.14 -6.06 3.03
N GLN A 82 -3.73 -6.25 4.21
CA GLN A 82 -3.27 -7.22 5.20
C GLN A 82 -3.24 -8.66 4.67
N SER A 83 -4.27 -9.04 3.93
CA SER A 83 -4.37 -10.31 3.23
C SER A 83 -4.73 -10.07 1.78
N GLU A 84 -4.00 -10.67 0.88
CA GLU A 84 -4.37 -10.73 -0.52
C GLU A 84 -5.24 -11.99 -0.71
N GLU A 85 -6.45 -11.81 -1.22
CA GLU A 85 -7.31 -12.91 -1.67
C GLU A 85 -6.77 -13.43 -3.01
N ILE A 86 -5.62 -14.11 -2.95
CA ILE A 86 -4.97 -14.70 -4.11
C ILE A 86 -5.08 -16.21 -3.97
N ASP A 87 -5.49 -16.84 -5.04
CA ASP A 87 -5.32 -18.28 -5.19
C ASP A 87 -3.82 -18.57 -5.36
N TRP A 88 -3.21 -19.04 -4.27
CA TRP A 88 -1.76 -19.32 -4.22
C TRP A 88 -1.36 -20.51 -5.10
N ASP A 89 -2.31 -21.34 -5.51
CA ASP A 89 -2.10 -22.46 -6.41
C ASP A 89 -2.09 -22.02 -7.88
N PHE A 90 -2.50 -20.77 -8.15
CA PHE A 90 -2.41 -20.21 -9.49
C PHE A 90 -0.94 -19.96 -9.88
N PRO A 91 -0.46 -20.51 -11.01
CA PRO A 91 0.96 -20.51 -11.37
C PRO A 91 1.42 -19.14 -11.92
N VAL A 92 1.39 -18.09 -11.09
CA VAL A 92 1.85 -16.75 -11.45
C VAL A 92 3.28 -16.52 -10.96
N LEU A 93 4.13 -15.93 -11.78
CA LEU A 93 5.51 -15.62 -11.43
C LEU A 93 5.60 -14.36 -10.58
N VAL A 94 6.64 -14.28 -9.76
CA VAL A 94 6.92 -13.11 -8.94
C VAL A 94 6.99 -11.83 -9.78
N GLU A 95 7.67 -11.86 -10.93
CA GLU A 95 7.74 -10.71 -11.84
C GLU A 95 6.38 -10.28 -12.37
N ASP A 96 5.47 -11.21 -12.63
CA ASP A 96 4.14 -10.90 -13.14
C ASP A 96 3.28 -10.21 -12.08
N VAL A 97 3.40 -10.64 -10.82
CA VAL A 97 2.73 -9.96 -9.70
C VAL A 97 3.24 -8.53 -9.55
N VAL A 98 4.55 -8.31 -9.62
CA VAL A 98 5.13 -6.96 -9.54
C VAL A 98 4.76 -6.12 -10.77
N MET A 99 4.69 -6.74 -11.95
CA MET A 99 4.27 -6.10 -13.20
C MET A 99 2.83 -5.57 -13.14
N MET A 100 1.95 -6.17 -12.34
CA MET A 100 0.59 -5.63 -12.12
C MET A 100 0.62 -4.20 -11.57
N GLY A 101 1.66 -3.83 -10.81
CA GLY A 101 1.87 -2.45 -10.36
C GLY A 101 2.07 -1.46 -11.51
N ARG A 102 2.50 -1.93 -12.68
CA ARG A 102 2.72 -1.10 -13.87
C ARG A 102 1.48 -0.92 -14.74
N TYR A 103 0.40 -1.67 -14.49
CA TYR A 103 -0.79 -1.67 -15.36
C TYR A 103 -1.40 -0.28 -15.58
N GLY A 104 -1.35 0.59 -14.57
CA GLY A 104 -1.82 1.97 -14.67
C GLY A 104 -0.96 2.86 -15.59
N HIS A 105 0.27 2.46 -15.91
CA HIS A 105 1.19 3.16 -16.81
C HIS A 105 1.21 2.59 -18.22
N MET A 106 0.51 1.49 -18.47
CA MET A 106 0.46 0.81 -19.75
C MET A 106 -0.71 1.29 -20.62
N ASN A 107 -0.65 0.96 -21.89
CA ASN A 107 -1.77 1.18 -22.81
C ASN A 107 -2.94 0.21 -22.50
N MET A 108 -4.05 0.39 -23.21
CA MET A 108 -5.26 -0.42 -23.05
C MET A 108 -5.02 -1.94 -23.22
N PHE A 109 -4.04 -2.35 -24.00
CA PHE A 109 -3.67 -3.75 -24.19
C PHE A 109 -2.73 -4.30 -23.12
N ARG A 110 -2.32 -3.48 -22.14
CA ARG A 110 -1.39 -3.84 -21.05
C ARG A 110 -0.10 -4.52 -21.54
N ILE A 111 0.43 -4.09 -22.67
CA ILE A 111 1.68 -4.60 -23.21
C ILE A 111 2.83 -3.95 -22.47
N ALA A 112 3.62 -4.76 -21.75
CA ALA A 112 4.77 -4.30 -20.98
C ALA A 112 5.88 -3.81 -21.91
N ARG A 113 6.33 -2.57 -21.73
CA ARG A 113 7.47 -1.96 -22.43
C ARG A 113 8.76 -2.23 -21.66
N GLU A 114 9.89 -1.93 -22.27
CA GLU A 114 11.20 -2.08 -21.62
C GLU A 114 11.30 -1.28 -20.30
N ILE A 115 10.74 -0.07 -20.26
CA ILE A 115 10.71 0.75 -19.05
C ILE A 115 9.94 0.07 -17.91
N ASP A 116 8.84 -0.60 -18.21
CA ASP A 116 8.02 -1.29 -17.21
C ASP A 116 8.79 -2.48 -16.63
N ARG A 117 9.52 -3.23 -17.46
CA ARG A 117 10.40 -4.32 -17.01
C ARG A 117 11.53 -3.82 -16.11
N LYS A 118 12.20 -2.72 -16.49
CA LYS A 118 13.25 -2.10 -15.67
C LYS A 118 12.71 -1.66 -14.30
N LYS A 119 11.47 -1.12 -14.24
CA LYS A 119 10.83 -0.74 -12.98
C LYS A 119 10.50 -1.95 -12.11
N VAL A 120 10.08 -3.06 -12.71
CA VAL A 120 9.88 -4.33 -12.00
C VAL A 120 11.20 -4.86 -11.43
N ASP A 121 12.27 -4.87 -12.24
CA ASP A 121 13.59 -5.32 -11.79
C ASP A 121 14.10 -4.46 -10.63
N PHE A 122 14.04 -3.15 -10.76
CA PHE A 122 14.39 -2.21 -9.70
C PHE A 122 13.57 -2.45 -8.42
N ALA A 123 12.25 -2.63 -8.53
CA ALA A 123 11.41 -2.88 -7.37
C ALA A 123 11.76 -4.20 -6.67
N LEU A 124 12.06 -5.26 -7.42
CA LEU A 124 12.50 -6.55 -6.87
C LEU A 124 13.89 -6.46 -6.21
N GLU A 125 14.80 -5.69 -6.77
CA GLU A 125 16.12 -5.41 -6.15
C GLU A 125 15.94 -4.68 -4.81
N ARG A 126 15.09 -3.65 -4.78
CA ARG A 126 14.83 -2.86 -3.57
C ARG A 126 14.29 -3.69 -2.40
N VAL A 127 13.53 -4.73 -2.67
CA VAL A 127 13.00 -5.65 -1.64
C VAL A 127 13.87 -6.90 -1.45
N GLY A 128 15.02 -7.00 -2.11
CA GLY A 128 15.95 -8.12 -2.00
C GLY A 128 15.43 -9.45 -2.57
N LEU A 129 14.57 -9.40 -3.59
CA LEU A 129 13.93 -10.59 -4.19
C LEU A 129 14.24 -10.79 -5.68
N ALA A 130 15.22 -10.10 -6.24
CA ALA A 130 15.56 -10.20 -7.66
C ALA A 130 15.87 -11.64 -8.09
N TYR A 131 16.49 -12.44 -7.22
CA TYR A 131 16.82 -13.85 -7.47
C TYR A 131 15.61 -14.78 -7.54
N LEU A 132 14.43 -14.34 -7.07
CA LEU A 132 13.17 -15.09 -7.12
C LEU A 132 12.26 -14.65 -8.28
N LYS A 133 12.70 -13.73 -9.14
CA LYS A 133 11.91 -13.12 -10.20
C LYS A 133 11.09 -14.12 -11.02
N LYS A 134 11.70 -15.27 -11.36
CA LYS A 134 11.11 -16.35 -12.17
C LYS A 134 10.47 -17.48 -11.37
N ARG A 135 10.41 -17.36 -10.04
CA ARG A 135 9.69 -18.32 -9.19
C ARG A 135 8.20 -18.09 -9.21
N GLN A 136 7.43 -19.13 -8.98
CA GLN A 136 6.00 -19.02 -8.71
C GLN A 136 5.76 -18.40 -7.34
N ILE A 137 4.77 -17.50 -7.23
CA ILE A 137 4.45 -16.81 -5.96
C ILE A 137 4.04 -17.82 -4.87
N GLY A 138 3.40 -18.92 -5.23
CA GLY A 138 2.99 -19.98 -4.31
C GLY A 138 4.14 -20.62 -3.54
N GLU A 139 5.34 -20.70 -4.15
CA GLU A 139 6.55 -21.30 -3.56
C GLU A 139 7.24 -20.43 -2.51
N LEU A 140 6.83 -19.16 -2.35
CA LEU A 140 7.47 -18.21 -1.47
C LEU A 140 6.98 -18.34 -0.02
N SER A 141 7.88 -18.03 0.94
CA SER A 141 7.48 -17.87 2.34
C SER A 141 6.54 -16.68 2.52
N GLY A 142 5.79 -16.63 3.62
CA GLY A 142 4.89 -15.52 3.92
C GLY A 142 5.58 -14.14 3.91
N GLY A 143 6.78 -14.04 4.49
CA GLY A 143 7.57 -12.81 4.48
C GLY A 143 8.07 -12.42 3.07
N GLN A 144 8.43 -13.42 2.23
CA GLN A 144 8.79 -13.17 0.83
C GLN A 144 7.57 -12.69 0.04
N LYS A 145 6.39 -13.31 0.22
CA LYS A 145 5.13 -12.87 -0.41
C LYS A 145 4.83 -11.42 -0.09
N LYS A 146 4.92 -11.01 1.19
CA LYS A 146 4.71 -9.61 1.61
C LYS A 146 5.68 -8.65 0.91
N ARG A 147 6.96 -9.02 0.81
CA ARG A 147 7.94 -8.20 0.06
C ARG A 147 7.65 -8.13 -1.44
N VAL A 148 7.08 -9.18 -2.06
CA VAL A 148 6.61 -9.11 -3.45
C VAL A 148 5.48 -8.10 -3.62
N PHE A 149 4.49 -8.06 -2.70
CA PHE A 149 3.42 -7.06 -2.76
C PHE A 149 3.92 -5.63 -2.49
N LEU A 150 4.92 -5.49 -1.63
CA LEU A 150 5.60 -4.20 -1.47
C LEU A 150 6.33 -3.79 -2.76
N ALA A 151 7.02 -4.73 -3.43
CA ALA A 151 7.63 -4.47 -4.74
C ALA A 151 6.59 -4.07 -5.80
N ARG A 152 5.40 -4.68 -5.81
CA ARG A 152 4.28 -4.28 -6.67
C ARG A 152 3.88 -2.82 -6.42
N ALA A 153 3.75 -2.43 -5.15
CA ALA A 153 3.44 -1.05 -4.79
C ALA A 153 4.56 -0.06 -5.20
N LEU A 154 5.83 -0.46 -5.06
CA LEU A 154 6.98 0.33 -5.53
C LEU A 154 6.99 0.49 -7.05
N ALA A 155 6.71 -0.59 -7.79
CA ALA A 155 6.65 -0.57 -9.25
C ALA A 155 5.57 0.38 -9.77
N GLN A 156 4.52 0.63 -9.00
CA GLN A 156 3.46 1.60 -9.32
C GLN A 156 3.95 3.05 -9.27
N GLU A 157 5.07 3.35 -8.58
CA GLU A 157 5.66 4.69 -8.42
C GLU A 157 4.71 5.73 -7.79
N SER A 158 3.76 5.30 -6.99
CA SER A 158 2.77 6.19 -6.36
C SER A 158 3.39 7.14 -5.34
N GLU A 159 2.73 8.29 -5.12
CA GLU A 159 3.15 9.28 -4.13
C GLU A 159 2.67 8.93 -2.71
N VAL A 160 1.55 8.22 -2.60
CA VAL A 160 0.97 7.76 -1.34
C VAL A 160 0.99 6.24 -1.31
N ILE A 161 1.51 5.66 -0.24
CA ILE A 161 1.60 4.21 -0.04
C ILE A 161 0.86 3.85 1.25
N LEU A 162 -0.15 3.02 1.12
CA LEU A 162 -0.96 2.52 2.22
C LEU A 162 -0.58 1.06 2.48
N LEU A 163 -0.16 0.75 3.71
CA LEU A 163 0.29 -0.59 4.12
C LEU A 163 -0.56 -1.08 5.29
N ASP A 164 -1.40 -2.09 5.05
CA ASP A 164 -2.27 -2.64 6.08
C ASP A 164 -1.60 -3.86 6.75
N GLU A 165 -1.10 -3.67 7.96
CA GLU A 165 -0.38 -4.65 8.78
C GLU A 165 0.79 -5.34 8.05
N PRO A 166 1.75 -4.59 7.46
CA PRO A 166 2.82 -5.16 6.64
C PRO A 166 3.79 -6.05 7.42
N PHE A 167 3.87 -5.91 8.74
CA PHE A 167 4.81 -6.63 9.61
C PHE A 167 4.24 -7.91 10.21
N THR A 168 2.94 -8.17 10.08
CA THR A 168 2.31 -9.36 10.66
C THR A 168 2.85 -10.65 10.04
N GLY A 169 3.42 -11.53 10.88
CA GLY A 169 3.95 -12.83 10.44
C GLY A 169 5.26 -12.77 9.64
N VAL A 170 6.03 -11.69 9.76
CA VAL A 170 7.40 -11.61 9.27
C VAL A 170 8.38 -11.71 10.44
N ASP A 171 9.61 -12.16 10.15
CA ASP A 171 10.71 -12.16 11.12
C ASP A 171 11.28 -10.75 11.31
N VAL A 172 12.03 -10.55 12.42
CA VAL A 172 12.62 -9.25 12.79
C VAL A 172 13.52 -8.70 11.68
N GLN A 173 14.32 -9.53 11.05
CA GLN A 173 15.22 -9.09 9.99
C GLN A 173 14.45 -8.58 8.77
N THR A 174 13.37 -9.26 8.39
CA THR A 174 12.48 -8.83 7.31
C THR A 174 11.77 -7.51 7.67
N GLU A 175 11.33 -7.35 8.93
CA GLU A 175 10.72 -6.11 9.41
C GLU A 175 11.70 -4.93 9.30
N GLU A 176 12.94 -5.09 9.75
CA GLU A 176 14.00 -4.07 9.64
C GLU A 176 14.28 -3.67 8.19
N GLN A 177 14.34 -4.66 7.27
CA GLN A 177 14.52 -4.39 5.84
C GLN A 177 13.36 -3.59 5.23
N ILE A 178 12.11 -3.95 5.58
CA ILE A 178 10.93 -3.21 5.16
C ILE A 178 10.99 -1.78 5.72
N MET A 179 11.31 -1.61 6.99
CA MET A 179 11.41 -0.30 7.62
C MET A 179 12.49 0.59 7.00
N ALA A 180 13.68 0.04 6.70
CA ALA A 180 14.73 0.76 6.02
C ALA A 180 14.25 1.27 4.65
N LEU A 181 13.57 0.42 3.89
CA LEU A 181 12.98 0.79 2.61
C LEU A 181 11.92 1.90 2.74
N LEU A 182 11.04 1.82 3.76
CA LEU A 182 10.02 2.86 3.99
C LEU A 182 10.65 4.21 4.35
N ARG A 183 11.74 4.22 5.13
CA ARG A 183 12.50 5.44 5.43
C ARG A 183 13.09 6.06 4.17
N ASP A 184 13.71 5.28 3.29
CA ASP A 184 14.24 5.77 2.01
C ASP A 184 13.13 6.39 1.13
N LEU A 185 11.94 5.77 1.10
CA LEU A 185 10.80 6.29 0.36
C LEU A 185 10.28 7.61 0.94
N ARG A 186 10.20 7.71 2.27
CA ARG A 186 9.87 8.94 2.99
C ARG A 186 10.87 10.06 2.63
N ASP A 187 12.16 9.76 2.68
CA ASP A 187 13.22 10.72 2.38
C ASP A 187 13.18 11.15 0.90
N GLY A 188 12.66 10.28 0.03
CA GLY A 188 12.29 10.58 -1.35
C GLY A 188 10.99 11.39 -1.51
N GLY A 189 10.35 11.81 -0.42
CA GLY A 189 9.15 12.66 -0.42
C GLY A 189 7.81 11.90 -0.44
N LYS A 190 7.80 10.56 -0.37
CA LYS A 190 6.55 9.78 -0.36
C LYS A 190 5.79 9.94 0.95
N ILE A 191 4.46 9.80 0.88
CA ILE A 191 3.58 9.73 2.04
C ILE A 191 3.29 8.27 2.33
N ILE A 192 3.59 7.80 3.53
CA ILE A 192 3.41 6.41 3.90
C ILE A 192 2.50 6.33 5.12
N LEU A 193 1.39 5.61 4.99
CA LEU A 193 0.49 5.29 6.08
C LEU A 193 0.51 3.79 6.35
N VAL A 194 0.95 3.42 7.53
CA VAL A 194 1.09 2.02 7.97
C VAL A 194 0.08 1.73 9.06
N SER A 195 -0.75 0.70 8.94
CA SER A 195 -1.51 0.20 10.07
C SER A 195 -0.72 -0.86 10.84
N THR A 196 -0.84 -0.87 12.16
CA THR A 196 -0.29 -1.93 13.01
C THR A 196 -1.13 -2.06 14.28
N HIS A 197 -1.15 -3.26 14.85
CA HIS A 197 -1.67 -3.49 16.19
C HIS A 197 -0.54 -3.60 17.24
N ASN A 198 0.73 -3.63 16.81
CA ASN A 198 1.89 -3.71 17.68
C ASN A 198 2.58 -2.35 17.78
N LEU A 199 2.57 -1.78 18.98
CA LEU A 199 3.25 -0.50 19.26
C LEU A 199 4.78 -0.61 19.15
N GLY A 200 5.36 -1.80 19.38
CA GLY A 200 6.80 -2.03 19.26
C GLY A 200 7.33 -1.97 17.81
N SER A 201 6.44 -2.14 16.84
CA SER A 201 6.76 -2.01 15.41
C SER A 201 6.54 -0.59 14.87
N VAL A 202 6.14 0.36 15.73
CA VAL A 202 5.99 1.77 15.32
C VAL A 202 7.40 2.36 15.23
N PRO A 203 7.84 2.75 14.02
CA PRO A 203 9.13 3.40 13.90
C PRO A 203 9.14 4.68 14.74
N GLU A 204 10.29 5.02 15.30
CA GLU A 204 10.52 6.37 15.80
C GLU A 204 10.32 7.34 14.61
N CYS A 205 9.12 7.93 14.60
CA CYS A 205 8.67 8.87 13.58
C CYS A 205 9.18 10.27 13.92
#